data_4c6a5f2da1bda5ef62baae2c1019ad28
#
_entry.id   4c6a5f2da1bda5ef62baae2c1019ad28
#
_cell.length_a   1.000
_cell.length_b   1.000
_cell.length_c   1.000
_cell.angle_alpha   90.00
_cell.angle_beta   90.00
_cell.angle_gamma   90.00
#
_symmetry.space_group_name_H-M   'P 1'
#
loop_
_entity.id
_entity.type
_entity.pdbx_description
1 polymer ?
#
loop_
_entity_poly.entity_id
_entity_poly.type
_entity_poly.pdbx_seq_one_letter_code
_entity_poly.pdbx_strand_id
1 'polypeptide(L)'
;NQPRLLVDLPAAELVRLGGKVYQIGTAQLRLNHTELAVYTKRCGTALSDEQIDTLLYYSEGWFSAVYLNLRMFSEHGVLPDPNSDISSIFTAAMIDPLPEKQREFLAVMGLADEFTVEMAQFVMADAHAEDLLAALTGQNAFVKRLPDGATYRFHHMMKECALHTFLSMPKERQTVYRGRLGIWYEDHRLYLHAMTEYRQNGDYDAMLRTLQKDAGILLSSLHPKAVLAALDECPAAVLASHPLAILVLMRSMFNWRNIPKMLELKELLLTAISENTALSAQEKGDLRGECDLIMSFLCYNDISAMSRLHRSASAQMSRKAISIQSGGGWTFGSPSVLMMFYRAPGELQSELAEMDECMPHYYKITGNHGQGAETIMRAEAAFLQGRLTDAHIELESACARIQDNGQANMVLCCDFLAWRLSLFAEMKYHCTLAERHAELLRQHNASWLNLWNAIAAYYYALLGK
;
A
#
# COMPACT_ATOMS: atom_id res chain seq x y z
N ASN A 1 33.21 2.14 48.10
CA ASN A 1 31.85 2.06 47.59
C ASN A 1 31.84 1.13 46.39
N GLN A 2 31.43 -0.11 46.57
CA GLN A 2 31.19 -1.01 45.44
C GLN A 2 29.82 -0.69 44.86
N PRO A 3 29.68 -0.61 43.49
CA PRO A 3 28.40 -0.45 42.84
C PRO A 3 27.51 -1.66 43.18
N ARG A 4 26.27 -1.41 43.54
CA ARG A 4 25.26 -2.44 43.74
C ARG A 4 24.44 -2.55 42.46
N LEU A 5 24.32 -3.75 41.92
CA LEU A 5 23.40 -4.06 40.84
C LEU A 5 21.97 -4.08 41.43
N LEU A 6 21.11 -3.20 40.94
CA LEU A 6 19.69 -3.13 41.31
C LEU A 6 18.89 -3.49 40.06
N VAL A 7 17.99 -4.46 40.20
CA VAL A 7 17.11 -4.91 39.12
C VAL A 7 15.70 -4.47 39.53
N ASP A 8 14.96 -3.95 38.55
CA ASP A 8 13.53 -3.57 38.68
C ASP A 8 13.21 -2.47 39.72
N LEU A 9 13.91 -1.35 39.60
CA LEU A 9 13.52 -0.17 40.36
C LEU A 9 12.31 0.54 39.76
N PRO A 10 11.30 0.88 40.60
CA PRO A 10 10.16 1.71 40.15
C PRO A 10 10.66 3.06 39.59
N ALA A 11 9.98 3.58 38.56
CA ALA A 11 10.35 4.85 37.91
C ALA A 11 10.47 6.03 38.92
N ALA A 12 9.60 6.08 39.91
CA ALA A 12 9.66 7.09 40.99
C ALA A 12 10.94 7.02 41.81
N GLU A 13 11.49 5.83 42.07
CA GLU A 13 12.72 5.61 42.80
C GLU A 13 13.95 6.00 41.94
N LEU A 14 13.92 5.74 40.65
CA LEU A 14 14.94 6.18 39.70
C LEU A 14 15.04 7.71 39.66
N VAL A 15 13.92 8.42 39.67
CA VAL A 15 13.87 9.88 39.70
C VAL A 15 14.44 10.40 41.02
N ARG A 16 14.12 9.76 42.15
CA ARG A 16 14.61 10.14 43.48
C ARG A 16 16.13 9.95 43.62
N LEU A 17 16.68 8.91 43.02
CA LEU A 17 18.12 8.60 43.11
C LEU A 17 18.96 9.44 42.13
N GLY A 18 18.34 9.96 41.06
CA GLY A 18 18.98 10.86 40.09
C GLY A 18 20.32 10.34 39.55
N GLY A 19 21.32 11.20 39.53
CA GLY A 19 22.68 10.86 39.01
C GLY A 19 23.48 9.85 39.88
N LYS A 20 22.90 9.27 40.91
CA LYS A 20 23.50 8.18 41.69
C LYS A 20 23.24 6.80 41.12
N VAL A 21 22.37 6.72 40.13
CA VAL A 21 22.00 5.47 39.43
C VAL A 21 22.36 5.60 37.96
N TYR A 22 23.17 4.67 37.46
CA TYR A 22 23.42 4.50 36.02
C TYR A 22 22.47 3.42 35.54
N GLN A 23 21.61 3.78 34.60
CA GLN A 23 20.63 2.86 34.01
C GLN A 23 21.24 2.23 32.75
N ILE A 24 21.38 0.91 32.76
CA ILE A 24 21.81 0.12 31.60
C ILE A 24 20.54 -0.44 30.97
N GLY A 25 20.15 0.13 29.84
CA GLY A 25 19.02 -0.37 29.05
C GLY A 25 19.46 -1.37 27.96
N THR A 26 18.49 -1.92 27.27
CA THR A 26 18.68 -2.90 26.20
C THR A 26 19.64 -2.41 25.12
N ALA A 27 19.59 -1.10 24.81
CA ALA A 27 20.48 -0.50 23.80
C ALA A 27 21.95 -0.57 24.17
N GLN A 28 22.28 -0.49 25.46
CA GLN A 28 23.65 -0.56 25.96
C GLN A 28 24.15 -2.00 26.11
N LEU A 29 23.25 -2.98 26.12
CA LEU A 29 23.60 -4.41 26.22
C LEU A 29 23.75 -5.09 24.86
N ARG A 30 23.36 -4.43 23.78
CA ARG A 30 23.55 -4.94 22.41
C ARG A 30 24.99 -4.73 21.96
N LEU A 31 25.55 -5.77 21.36
CA LEU A 31 26.85 -5.67 20.72
C LEU A 31 26.71 -4.91 19.40
N ASN A 32 27.54 -3.91 19.18
CA ASN A 32 27.69 -3.27 17.89
C ASN A 32 28.66 -4.05 17.01
N HIS A 33 28.82 -3.65 15.75
CA HIS A 33 29.72 -4.31 14.78
C HIS A 33 31.16 -4.48 15.33
N THR A 34 31.74 -3.44 15.93
CA THR A 34 33.08 -3.46 16.46
C THR A 34 33.24 -4.40 17.67
N GLU A 35 32.26 -4.32 18.58
CA GLU A 35 32.21 -5.20 19.77
C GLU A 35 31.99 -6.65 19.37
N LEU A 36 31.16 -6.91 18.38
CA LEU A 36 30.91 -8.23 17.82
C LEU A 36 32.18 -8.82 17.18
N ALA A 37 32.92 -8.02 16.40
CA ALA A 37 34.18 -8.42 15.81
C ALA A 37 35.24 -8.80 16.87
N VAL A 38 35.28 -8.06 17.97
CA VAL A 38 36.17 -8.37 19.11
C VAL A 38 35.71 -9.65 19.82
N TYR A 39 34.40 -9.80 20.01
CA TYR A 39 33.84 -10.96 20.71
C TYR A 39 34.05 -12.25 19.93
N THR A 40 33.81 -12.26 18.61
CA THR A 40 34.01 -13.43 17.76
C THR A 40 35.47 -13.91 17.80
N LYS A 41 36.43 -12.98 17.72
CA LYS A 41 37.88 -13.30 17.89
C LYS A 41 38.22 -13.94 19.24
N ARG A 42 37.58 -13.44 20.32
CA ARG A 42 37.76 -14.01 21.67
C ARG A 42 37.17 -15.42 21.79
N CYS A 43 36.11 -15.72 21.05
CA CYS A 43 35.51 -17.04 20.97
C CYS A 43 36.33 -18.02 20.07
N GLY A 44 37.46 -17.59 19.51
CA GLY A 44 38.26 -18.39 18.63
C GLY A 44 37.76 -18.46 17.19
N THR A 45 36.80 -17.62 16.82
CA THR A 45 36.16 -17.63 15.50
C THR A 45 36.52 -16.34 14.78
N ALA A 46 37.35 -16.42 13.74
CA ALA A 46 37.67 -15.28 12.88
C ALA A 46 36.61 -15.21 11.77
N LEU A 47 35.73 -14.21 11.86
CA LEU A 47 34.71 -13.92 10.83
C LEU A 47 35.16 -12.76 9.94
N SER A 48 34.78 -12.79 8.66
CA SER A 48 34.91 -11.63 7.76
C SER A 48 33.95 -10.52 8.15
N ASP A 49 34.17 -9.30 7.67
CA ASP A 49 33.27 -8.17 7.92
C ASP A 49 31.83 -8.46 7.41
N GLU A 50 31.70 -9.10 6.24
CA GLU A 50 30.41 -9.52 5.68
C GLU A 50 29.71 -10.57 6.56
N GLN A 51 30.49 -11.49 7.15
CA GLN A 51 29.97 -12.46 8.11
C GLN A 51 29.55 -11.82 9.43
N ILE A 52 30.27 -10.79 9.87
CA ILE A 52 29.91 -10.02 11.07
C ILE A 52 28.61 -9.22 10.82
N ASP A 53 28.47 -8.61 9.66
CA ASP A 53 27.23 -7.91 9.27
C ASP A 53 26.04 -8.87 9.22
N THR A 54 26.22 -10.04 8.66
CA THR A 54 25.21 -11.10 8.64
C THR A 54 24.83 -11.53 10.05
N LEU A 55 25.82 -11.80 10.91
CA LEU A 55 25.58 -12.18 12.30
C LEU A 55 24.90 -11.06 13.09
N LEU A 56 25.29 -9.81 12.84
CA LEU A 56 24.66 -8.64 13.48
C LEU A 56 23.22 -8.47 13.03
N TYR A 57 22.94 -8.66 11.76
CA TYR A 57 21.58 -8.60 11.20
C TYR A 57 20.66 -9.63 11.88
N TYR A 58 21.08 -10.90 11.94
CA TYR A 58 20.26 -11.96 12.55
C TYR A 58 20.17 -11.92 14.06
N SER A 59 21.24 -11.49 14.74
CA SER A 59 21.27 -11.41 16.21
C SER A 59 20.75 -10.07 16.77
N GLU A 60 20.63 -9.03 15.95
CA GLU A 60 20.43 -7.62 16.37
C GLU A 60 21.38 -7.21 17.50
N GLY A 61 22.55 -7.83 17.59
CA GLY A 61 23.54 -7.60 18.64
C GLY A 61 23.18 -8.19 20.02
N TRP A 62 22.15 -9.01 20.13
CA TRP A 62 21.81 -9.71 21.38
C TRP A 62 22.83 -10.80 21.69
N PHE A 63 23.42 -10.72 22.88
CA PHE A 63 24.50 -11.61 23.29
C PHE A 63 24.13 -13.09 23.20
N SER A 64 22.93 -13.48 23.66
CA SER A 64 22.46 -14.87 23.62
C SER A 64 22.31 -15.37 22.18
N ALA A 65 21.76 -14.52 21.30
CA ALA A 65 21.61 -14.85 19.89
C ALA A 65 22.98 -14.96 19.21
N VAL A 66 23.90 -14.02 19.47
CA VAL A 66 25.29 -14.07 18.99
C VAL A 66 25.98 -15.35 19.44
N TYR A 67 25.88 -15.69 20.73
CA TYR A 67 26.50 -16.88 21.29
C TYR A 67 26.02 -18.17 20.61
N LEU A 68 24.70 -18.33 20.45
CA LEU A 68 24.11 -19.52 19.82
C LEU A 68 24.49 -19.62 18.35
N ASN A 69 24.49 -18.51 17.62
CA ASN A 69 24.92 -18.49 16.22
C ASN A 69 26.41 -18.82 16.06
N LEU A 70 27.28 -18.33 16.96
CA LEU A 70 28.72 -18.66 16.94
C LEU A 70 28.94 -20.12 17.29
N ARG A 71 28.18 -20.68 18.21
CA ARG A 71 28.25 -22.11 18.55
C ARG A 71 27.89 -22.97 17.34
N MET A 72 26.79 -22.62 16.63
CA MET A 72 26.41 -23.28 15.40
C MET A 72 27.47 -23.19 14.31
N PHE A 73 28.04 -21.98 14.14
CA PHE A 73 29.15 -21.80 13.21
C PHE A 73 30.34 -22.66 13.56
N SER A 74 30.66 -22.79 14.84
CA SER A 74 31.76 -23.65 15.31
C SER A 74 31.50 -25.14 15.07
N GLU A 75 30.23 -25.59 15.19
CA GLU A 75 29.83 -26.98 15.01
C GLU A 75 29.61 -27.36 13.54
N HIS A 76 29.13 -26.45 12.70
CA HIS A 76 28.71 -26.74 11.32
C HIS A 76 29.41 -25.92 10.24
N GLY A 77 30.17 -24.92 10.60
CA GLY A 77 30.92 -24.06 9.65
C GLY A 77 30.08 -23.08 8.84
N VAL A 78 28.77 -22.92 9.17
CA VAL A 78 27.82 -22.08 8.45
C VAL A 78 27.22 -21.08 9.40
N LEU A 79 27.21 -19.80 9.01
CA LEU A 79 26.45 -18.73 9.68
C LEU A 79 24.96 -18.84 9.33
N PRO A 80 24.09 -18.15 10.10
CA PRO A 80 22.67 -18.19 9.84
C PRO A 80 22.35 -17.87 8.39
N ASP A 81 21.69 -18.81 7.74
CA ASP A 81 21.05 -18.67 6.44
C ASP A 81 19.54 -18.82 6.67
N PRO A 82 18.66 -18.11 5.97
CA PRO A 82 17.21 -18.31 6.03
C PRO A 82 16.78 -19.77 5.85
N ASN A 83 17.62 -20.60 5.23
CA ASN A 83 17.38 -22.02 4.99
C ASN A 83 18.06 -22.96 6.01
N SER A 84 18.75 -22.44 7.02
CA SER A 84 19.48 -23.29 7.96
C SER A 84 18.62 -23.68 9.16
N ASP A 85 18.93 -24.83 9.75
CA ASP A 85 18.24 -25.49 10.87
C ASP A 85 18.32 -24.72 12.22
N ILE A 86 18.79 -23.45 12.18
CA ILE A 86 18.97 -22.60 13.35
C ILE A 86 17.66 -22.28 14.03
N SER A 87 16.60 -22.06 13.25
CA SER A 87 15.24 -21.84 13.81
C SER A 87 14.75 -23.03 14.62
N SER A 88 15.09 -24.27 14.26
CA SER A 88 14.71 -25.46 15.02
C SER A 88 15.43 -25.51 16.38
N ILE A 89 16.73 -25.16 16.41
CA ILE A 89 17.51 -25.13 17.64
C ILE A 89 17.03 -24.01 18.58
N PHE A 90 16.75 -22.83 18.03
CA PHE A 90 16.16 -21.74 18.82
C PHE A 90 14.78 -22.10 19.32
N THR A 91 13.96 -22.74 18.50
CA THR A 91 12.64 -23.23 18.90
C THR A 91 12.76 -24.20 20.07
N ALA A 92 13.67 -25.21 19.97
CA ALA A 92 13.92 -26.16 21.04
C ALA A 92 14.46 -25.52 22.33
N ALA A 93 15.29 -24.48 22.20
CA ALA A 93 15.87 -23.79 23.36
C ALA A 93 14.95 -22.76 24.01
N MET A 94 14.12 -22.06 23.24
CA MET A 94 13.39 -20.86 23.68
C MET A 94 11.87 -21.07 23.73
N ILE A 95 11.31 -21.89 22.85
CA ILE A 95 9.84 -22.06 22.76
C ILE A 95 9.40 -23.38 23.40
N ASP A 96 10.07 -24.48 23.12
CA ASP A 96 9.67 -25.80 23.61
C ASP A 96 9.62 -25.94 25.15
N PRO A 97 10.50 -25.27 25.94
CA PRO A 97 10.40 -25.31 27.39
C PRO A 97 9.22 -24.55 27.98
N LEU A 98 8.56 -23.69 27.18
CA LEU A 98 7.44 -22.88 27.67
C LEU A 98 6.16 -23.72 27.85
N PRO A 99 5.26 -23.31 28.77
CA PRO A 99 3.92 -23.89 28.87
C PRO A 99 3.18 -23.85 27.53
N GLU A 100 2.35 -24.85 27.26
CA GLU A 100 1.63 -24.99 25.99
C GLU A 100 0.90 -23.71 25.55
N LYS A 101 0.18 -23.06 26.47
CA LYS A 101 -0.53 -21.80 26.18
C LYS A 101 0.41 -20.67 25.74
N GLN A 102 1.60 -20.57 26.35
CA GLN A 102 2.59 -19.55 25.98
C GLN A 102 3.21 -19.86 24.62
N ARG A 103 3.50 -21.12 24.35
CA ARG A 103 3.99 -21.57 23.02
C ARG A 103 3.00 -21.25 21.93
N GLU A 104 1.72 -21.55 22.18
CA GLU A 104 0.64 -21.25 21.24
C GLU A 104 0.49 -19.75 21.01
N PHE A 105 0.52 -18.96 22.08
CA PHE A 105 0.46 -17.49 22.00
C PHE A 105 1.61 -16.94 21.13
N LEU A 106 2.85 -17.39 21.39
CA LEU A 106 4.02 -16.97 20.60
C LEU A 106 3.88 -17.38 19.14
N ALA A 107 3.47 -18.61 18.87
CA ALA A 107 3.30 -19.12 17.51
C ALA A 107 2.27 -18.29 16.72
N VAL A 108 1.13 -18.00 17.33
CA VAL A 108 0.03 -17.29 16.66
C VAL A 108 0.32 -15.81 16.52
N MET A 109 0.73 -15.13 17.60
CA MET A 109 0.99 -13.68 17.56
C MET A 109 2.27 -13.33 16.80
N GLY A 110 3.19 -14.29 16.62
CA GLY A 110 4.37 -14.15 15.77
C GLY A 110 4.06 -13.99 14.27
N LEU A 111 2.84 -14.25 13.84
CA LEU A 111 2.39 -13.98 12.46
C LEU A 111 2.24 -12.48 12.21
N ALA A 112 1.92 -11.70 13.23
CA ALA A 112 1.80 -10.25 13.12
C ALA A 112 3.18 -9.57 13.22
N ASP A 113 3.37 -8.47 12.50
CA ASP A 113 4.57 -7.62 12.65
C ASP A 113 4.54 -6.87 13.97
N GLU A 114 3.38 -6.34 14.31
CA GLU A 114 3.07 -5.66 15.55
C GLU A 114 1.66 -6.02 15.99
N PHE A 115 1.42 -6.04 17.31
CA PHE A 115 0.11 -6.37 17.84
C PHE A 115 -0.17 -5.63 19.15
N THR A 116 -1.45 -5.47 19.47
CA THR A 116 -1.94 -4.92 20.74
C THR A 116 -2.52 -6.04 21.61
N VAL A 117 -2.77 -5.74 22.88
CA VAL A 117 -3.49 -6.68 23.78
C VAL A 117 -4.86 -7.04 23.22
N GLU A 118 -5.60 -6.05 22.70
CA GLU A 118 -6.92 -6.27 22.10
C GLU A 118 -6.87 -7.22 20.91
N MET A 119 -5.88 -7.05 20.03
CA MET A 119 -5.64 -7.97 18.92
C MET A 119 -5.37 -9.38 19.41
N ALA A 120 -4.50 -9.52 20.42
CA ALA A 120 -4.17 -10.82 21.00
C ALA A 120 -5.38 -11.50 21.62
N GLN A 121 -6.22 -10.77 22.39
CA GLN A 121 -7.47 -11.28 22.96
C GLN A 121 -8.43 -11.76 21.89
N PHE A 122 -8.59 -10.99 20.80
CA PHE A 122 -9.47 -11.37 19.69
C PHE A 122 -8.97 -12.62 18.95
N VAL A 123 -7.69 -12.60 18.54
CA VAL A 123 -7.11 -13.70 17.73
C VAL A 123 -7.03 -14.99 18.51
N MET A 124 -6.58 -14.93 19.78
CA MET A 124 -6.52 -16.10 20.66
C MET A 124 -7.90 -16.55 21.15
N ALA A 125 -8.92 -15.69 21.06
CA ALA A 125 -10.22 -15.85 21.72
C ALA A 125 -10.07 -16.13 23.22
N ASP A 126 -9.12 -15.45 23.87
CA ASP A 126 -8.81 -15.61 25.29
C ASP A 126 -8.71 -14.21 25.95
N ALA A 127 -9.60 -13.94 26.89
CA ALA A 127 -9.61 -12.69 27.64
C ALA A 127 -8.34 -12.53 28.51
N HIS A 128 -7.64 -13.62 28.82
CA HIS A 128 -6.41 -13.65 29.62
C HIS A 128 -5.12 -13.54 28.76
N ALA A 129 -5.23 -13.17 27.48
CA ALA A 129 -4.07 -12.98 26.61
C ALA A 129 -3.10 -11.91 27.14
N GLU A 130 -3.60 -10.92 27.91
CA GLU A 130 -2.79 -9.92 28.59
C GLU A 130 -1.87 -10.53 29.64
N ASP A 131 -2.38 -11.47 30.44
CA ASP A 131 -1.59 -12.17 31.49
C ASP A 131 -0.48 -13.01 30.84
N LEU A 132 -0.78 -13.69 29.72
CA LEU A 132 0.20 -14.43 28.94
C LEU A 132 1.30 -13.50 28.40
N LEU A 133 0.92 -12.35 27.86
CA LEU A 133 1.85 -11.36 27.34
C LEU A 133 2.72 -10.77 28.45
N ALA A 134 2.14 -10.47 29.62
CA ALA A 134 2.87 -9.98 30.77
C ALA A 134 3.91 -11.00 31.27
N ALA A 135 3.52 -12.28 31.34
CA ALA A 135 4.43 -13.37 31.70
C ALA A 135 5.60 -13.51 30.71
N LEU A 136 5.31 -13.46 29.40
CA LEU A 136 6.33 -13.53 28.35
C LEU A 136 7.27 -12.32 28.36
N THR A 137 6.73 -11.12 28.57
CA THR A 137 7.52 -9.88 28.67
C THR A 137 8.41 -9.91 29.92
N GLY A 138 7.89 -10.37 31.05
CA GLY A 138 8.66 -10.51 32.31
C GLY A 138 9.77 -11.54 32.24
N GLN A 139 9.62 -12.57 31.39
CA GLN A 139 10.67 -13.59 31.14
C GLN A 139 11.70 -13.15 30.09
N ASN A 140 11.63 -11.91 29.59
CA ASN A 140 12.44 -11.45 28.44
C ASN A 140 12.32 -12.37 27.20
N ALA A 141 11.14 -12.90 26.94
CA ALA A 141 10.88 -13.83 25.85
C ALA A 141 10.89 -13.15 24.45
N PHE A 142 11.83 -12.24 24.25
CA PHE A 142 12.05 -11.52 22.98
C PHE A 142 10.81 -10.74 22.48
N VAL A 143 9.93 -10.35 23.40
CA VAL A 143 8.79 -9.46 23.14
C VAL A 143 9.15 -8.07 23.64
N LYS A 144 9.06 -7.09 22.77
CA LYS A 144 9.35 -5.68 23.08
C LYS A 144 8.07 -4.85 23.03
N ARG A 145 7.80 -4.10 24.11
CA ARG A 145 6.77 -3.06 24.11
C ARG A 145 7.32 -1.82 23.40
N LEU A 146 6.57 -1.27 22.47
CA LEU A 146 6.96 -0.08 21.72
C LEU A 146 6.77 1.21 22.55
N PRO A 147 7.36 2.35 22.11
CA PRO A 147 7.30 3.63 22.83
C PRO A 147 5.89 4.18 23.02
N ASP A 148 4.92 3.79 22.19
CA ASP A 148 3.50 4.15 22.33
C ASP A 148 2.84 3.54 23.59
N GLY A 149 3.51 2.57 24.20
CA GLY A 149 3.05 1.90 25.41
C GLY A 149 1.85 0.96 25.24
N ALA A 150 1.40 0.72 24.02
CA ALA A 150 0.24 -0.14 23.69
C ALA A 150 0.57 -1.28 22.72
N THR A 151 1.56 -1.06 21.87
CA THR A 151 1.96 -1.99 20.81
C THR A 151 3.14 -2.85 21.23
N TYR A 152 3.14 -4.10 20.79
CA TYR A 152 4.18 -5.09 21.05
C TYR A 152 4.72 -5.62 19.73
N ARG A 153 6.00 -5.96 19.72
CA ARG A 153 6.70 -6.56 18.57
C ARG A 153 7.60 -7.69 19.06
N PHE A 154 7.60 -8.78 18.33
CA PHE A 154 8.61 -9.82 18.55
C PHE A 154 9.97 -9.43 17.96
N HIS A 155 11.03 -9.86 18.62
CA HIS A 155 12.34 -9.90 18.00
C HIS A 155 12.29 -10.79 16.75
N HIS A 156 13.00 -10.42 15.69
CA HIS A 156 12.84 -11.08 14.40
C HIS A 156 13.17 -12.59 14.46
N MET A 157 14.17 -12.99 15.22
CA MET A 157 14.47 -14.42 15.43
C MET A 157 13.33 -15.18 16.12
N MET A 158 12.69 -14.54 17.13
CA MET A 158 11.52 -15.14 17.76
C MET A 158 10.35 -15.25 16.78
N LYS A 159 10.20 -14.30 15.87
CA LYS A 159 9.18 -14.34 14.83
C LYS A 159 9.38 -15.51 13.87
N GLU A 160 10.60 -15.81 13.47
CA GLU A 160 10.92 -16.98 12.64
C GLU A 160 10.63 -18.30 13.39
N CYS A 161 11.05 -18.42 14.65
CA CYS A 161 10.75 -19.59 15.48
C CYS A 161 9.24 -19.73 15.73
N ALA A 162 8.52 -18.64 15.96
CA ALA A 162 7.08 -18.61 16.12
C ALA A 162 6.37 -19.08 14.84
N LEU A 163 6.82 -18.63 13.68
CA LEU A 163 6.29 -19.07 12.39
C LEU A 163 6.52 -20.57 12.18
N HIS A 164 7.72 -21.07 12.48
CA HIS A 164 8.01 -22.50 12.40
C HIS A 164 7.09 -23.31 13.32
N THR A 165 6.93 -22.86 14.57
CA THR A 165 6.02 -23.49 15.56
C THR A 165 4.58 -23.44 15.06
N PHE A 166 4.13 -22.33 14.50
CA PHE A 166 2.79 -22.20 13.92
C PHE A 166 2.56 -23.18 12.76
N LEU A 167 3.52 -23.29 11.85
CA LEU A 167 3.41 -24.20 10.70
C LEU A 167 3.43 -25.68 11.13
N SER A 168 3.96 -26.02 12.31
CA SER A 168 3.92 -27.37 12.88
C SER A 168 2.58 -27.72 13.56
N MET A 169 1.71 -26.72 13.80
CA MET A 169 0.38 -26.94 14.36
C MET A 169 -0.54 -27.69 13.39
N PRO A 170 -1.61 -28.38 13.90
CA PRO A 170 -2.64 -28.94 13.04
C PRO A 170 -3.25 -27.91 12.09
N LYS A 171 -3.50 -28.28 10.84
CA LYS A 171 -4.01 -27.36 9.80
C LYS A 171 -5.30 -26.68 10.20
N GLU A 172 -6.18 -27.38 10.89
CA GLU A 172 -7.46 -26.86 11.39
C GLU A 172 -7.24 -25.67 12.33
N ARG A 173 -6.23 -25.76 13.21
CA ARG A 173 -5.88 -24.66 14.12
C ARG A 173 -5.24 -23.50 13.37
N GLN A 174 -4.33 -23.78 12.42
CA GLN A 174 -3.76 -22.75 11.57
C GLN A 174 -4.85 -21.95 10.83
N THR A 175 -5.82 -22.65 10.25
CA THR A 175 -6.96 -22.06 9.53
C THR A 175 -7.78 -21.12 10.44
N VAL A 176 -8.07 -21.54 11.67
CA VAL A 176 -8.84 -20.72 12.63
C VAL A 176 -8.09 -19.45 12.98
N TYR A 177 -6.79 -19.53 13.29
CA TYR A 177 -6.01 -18.36 13.70
C TYR A 177 -5.76 -17.39 12.55
N ARG A 178 -5.43 -17.88 11.35
CA ARG A 178 -5.31 -17.03 10.16
C ARG A 178 -6.63 -16.37 9.80
N GLY A 179 -7.74 -17.08 9.90
CA GLY A 179 -9.07 -16.51 9.69
C GLY A 179 -9.36 -15.35 10.66
N ARG A 180 -9.06 -15.52 11.96
CA ARG A 180 -9.23 -14.46 12.96
C ARG A 180 -8.30 -13.26 12.72
N LEU A 181 -7.04 -13.50 12.36
CA LEU A 181 -6.11 -12.45 11.96
C LEU A 181 -6.64 -11.66 10.75
N GLY A 182 -7.11 -12.37 9.72
CA GLY A 182 -7.72 -11.74 8.55
C GLY A 182 -8.91 -10.86 8.91
N ILE A 183 -9.82 -11.36 9.75
CA ILE A 183 -10.99 -10.59 10.24
C ILE A 183 -10.53 -9.37 11.04
N TRP A 184 -9.59 -9.53 11.96
CA TRP A 184 -9.05 -8.41 12.75
C TRP A 184 -8.50 -7.30 11.84
N TYR A 185 -7.65 -7.68 10.90
CA TYR A 185 -7.07 -6.71 9.95
C TYR A 185 -8.14 -6.04 9.08
N GLU A 186 -9.13 -6.79 8.63
CA GLU A 186 -10.24 -6.27 7.81
C GLU A 186 -11.07 -5.25 8.59
N ASP A 187 -11.44 -5.53 9.85
CA ASP A 187 -12.21 -4.65 10.72
C ASP A 187 -11.44 -3.35 11.05
N HIS A 188 -10.11 -3.43 11.10
CA HIS A 188 -9.23 -2.28 11.30
C HIS A 188 -8.78 -1.60 10.00
N ARG A 189 -9.38 -1.96 8.85
CA ARG A 189 -9.06 -1.41 7.51
C ARG A 189 -7.61 -1.65 7.07
N LEU A 190 -6.94 -2.61 7.63
CA LEU A 190 -5.61 -3.07 7.22
C LEU A 190 -5.76 -4.12 6.10
N TYR A 191 -6.42 -3.73 5.01
CA TYR A 191 -6.88 -4.64 3.95
C TYR A 191 -5.76 -5.46 3.32
N LEU A 192 -4.56 -4.89 3.19
CA LEU A 192 -3.43 -5.61 2.61
C LEU A 192 -2.98 -6.80 3.48
N HIS A 193 -2.96 -6.59 4.80
CA HIS A 193 -2.66 -7.66 5.77
C HIS A 193 -3.78 -8.70 5.77
N ALA A 194 -5.05 -8.25 5.75
CA ALA A 194 -6.20 -9.15 5.69
C ALA A 194 -6.15 -10.07 4.45
N MET A 195 -5.92 -9.49 3.26
CA MET A 195 -5.80 -10.25 2.01
C MET A 195 -4.65 -11.25 2.06
N THR A 196 -3.52 -10.89 2.68
CA THR A 196 -2.37 -11.78 2.84
C THR A 196 -2.73 -12.99 3.71
N GLU A 197 -3.39 -12.77 4.86
CA GLU A 197 -3.80 -13.86 5.76
C GLU A 197 -4.87 -14.75 5.11
N TYR A 198 -5.86 -14.19 4.45
CA TYR A 198 -6.89 -14.96 3.72
C TYR A 198 -6.28 -15.80 2.60
N ARG A 199 -5.35 -15.23 1.79
CA ARG A 199 -4.63 -15.98 0.77
C ARG A 199 -3.86 -17.17 1.36
N GLN A 200 -3.08 -16.93 2.43
CA GLN A 200 -2.30 -17.98 3.09
C GLN A 200 -3.19 -19.06 3.73
N ASN A 201 -4.42 -18.68 4.05
CA ASN A 201 -5.45 -19.60 4.58
C ASN A 201 -6.20 -20.35 3.46
N GLY A 202 -6.00 -19.99 2.18
CA GLY A 202 -6.76 -20.50 1.05
C GLY A 202 -8.20 -19.98 0.97
N ASP A 203 -8.53 -18.96 1.76
CA ASP A 203 -9.84 -18.30 1.76
C ASP A 203 -9.87 -17.17 0.70
N TYR A 204 -9.91 -17.60 -0.56
CA TYR A 204 -9.94 -16.68 -1.70
C TYR A 204 -11.25 -15.88 -1.76
N ASP A 205 -12.34 -16.42 -1.21
CA ASP A 205 -13.61 -15.70 -1.14
C ASP A 205 -13.49 -14.46 -0.23
N ALA A 206 -12.96 -14.60 0.98
CA ALA A 206 -12.71 -13.48 1.88
C ALA A 206 -11.66 -12.52 1.31
N MET A 207 -10.61 -13.02 0.66
CA MET A 207 -9.60 -12.21 -0.01
C MET A 207 -10.22 -11.30 -1.08
N LEU A 208 -11.07 -11.84 -1.95
CA LEU A 208 -11.71 -11.08 -3.03
C LEU A 208 -12.77 -10.10 -2.50
N ARG A 209 -13.50 -10.44 -1.45
CA ARG A 209 -14.40 -9.50 -0.77
C ARG A 209 -13.65 -8.32 -0.16
N THR A 210 -12.50 -8.58 0.46
CA THR A 210 -11.64 -7.54 1.02
C THR A 210 -11.09 -6.63 -0.09
N LEU A 211 -10.69 -7.21 -1.23
CA LEU A 211 -10.28 -6.46 -2.41
C LEU A 211 -11.37 -5.51 -2.92
N GLN A 212 -12.62 -5.94 -2.89
CA GLN A 212 -13.76 -5.09 -3.27
C GLN A 212 -13.92 -3.90 -2.32
N LYS A 213 -13.75 -4.09 -1.00
CA LYS A 213 -13.83 -3.02 0.01
C LYS A 213 -12.72 -1.99 -0.15
N ASP A 214 -11.53 -2.42 -0.48
CA ASP A 214 -10.37 -1.57 -0.74
C ASP A 214 -10.47 -0.85 -2.11
N ALA A 215 -11.30 -1.34 -3.02
CA ALA A 215 -11.39 -0.87 -4.40
C ALA A 215 -10.03 -0.81 -5.14
N GLY A 216 -9.09 -1.63 -4.72
CA GLY A 216 -7.74 -1.72 -5.30
C GLY A 216 -6.79 -0.59 -4.92
N ILE A 217 -7.11 0.22 -3.90
CA ILE A 217 -6.27 1.34 -3.46
C ILE A 217 -4.87 0.84 -3.08
N LEU A 218 -4.82 -0.22 -2.28
CA LEU A 218 -3.58 -0.78 -1.76
C LEU A 218 -2.89 -1.76 -2.72
N LEU A 219 -3.58 -2.21 -3.78
CA LEU A 219 -2.94 -3.07 -4.80
C LEU A 219 -1.72 -2.41 -5.43
N SER A 220 -1.71 -1.10 -5.56
CA SER A 220 -0.57 -0.33 -6.06
C SER A 220 0.67 -0.44 -5.16
N SER A 221 0.50 -0.79 -3.89
CA SER A 221 1.59 -1.01 -2.93
C SER A 221 2.21 -2.41 -3.08
N LEU A 222 1.54 -3.34 -3.77
CA LEU A 222 2.04 -4.68 -4.03
C LEU A 222 2.81 -4.73 -5.34
N HIS A 223 3.83 -5.58 -5.37
CA HIS A 223 4.50 -5.88 -6.63
C HIS A 223 3.53 -6.63 -7.57
N PRO A 224 3.39 -6.22 -8.86
CA PRO A 224 2.47 -6.87 -9.80
C PRO A 224 2.59 -8.39 -9.87
N LYS A 225 3.81 -8.93 -9.77
CA LYS A 225 4.05 -10.39 -9.75
C LYS A 225 3.38 -11.10 -8.57
N ALA A 226 3.32 -10.45 -7.40
CA ALA A 226 2.67 -11.05 -6.23
C ALA A 226 1.15 -11.16 -6.41
N VAL A 227 0.54 -10.16 -7.05
CA VAL A 227 -0.90 -10.17 -7.36
C VAL A 227 -1.21 -11.21 -8.44
N LEU A 228 -0.38 -11.29 -9.49
CA LEU A 228 -0.55 -12.32 -10.53
C LEU A 228 -0.44 -13.73 -9.94
N ALA A 229 0.55 -14.00 -9.08
CA ALA A 229 0.67 -15.27 -8.40
C ALA A 229 -0.56 -15.60 -7.53
N ALA A 230 -1.12 -14.61 -6.83
CA ALA A 230 -2.35 -14.80 -6.06
C ALA A 230 -3.57 -15.12 -6.94
N LEU A 231 -3.64 -14.53 -8.14
CA LEU A 231 -4.68 -14.83 -9.12
C LEU A 231 -4.53 -16.22 -9.74
N ASP A 232 -3.30 -16.66 -9.99
CA ASP A 232 -3.01 -17.99 -10.54
C ASP A 232 -3.32 -19.11 -9.51
N GLU A 233 -3.19 -18.81 -8.21
CA GLU A 233 -3.57 -19.72 -7.12
C GLU A 233 -5.09 -19.75 -6.88
N CYS A 234 -5.81 -18.67 -7.22
CA CYS A 234 -7.24 -18.54 -6.97
C CYS A 234 -8.04 -19.42 -7.94
N PRO A 235 -8.94 -20.29 -7.44
CA PRO A 235 -9.79 -21.07 -8.32
C PRO A 235 -10.67 -20.18 -9.22
N ALA A 236 -10.70 -20.46 -10.52
CA ALA A 236 -11.44 -19.64 -11.48
C ALA A 236 -12.93 -19.49 -11.13
N ALA A 237 -13.55 -20.51 -10.57
CA ALA A 237 -14.94 -20.46 -10.15
C ALA A 237 -15.16 -19.49 -8.97
N VAL A 238 -14.21 -19.37 -8.04
CA VAL A 238 -14.27 -18.41 -6.93
C VAL A 238 -14.07 -17.00 -7.49
N LEU A 239 -13.09 -16.81 -8.37
CA LEU A 239 -12.88 -15.50 -9.02
C LEU A 239 -14.12 -15.05 -9.80
N ALA A 240 -14.73 -15.94 -10.58
CA ALA A 240 -15.95 -15.67 -11.34
C ALA A 240 -17.17 -15.29 -10.46
N SER A 241 -17.21 -15.77 -9.22
CA SER A 241 -18.26 -15.40 -8.26
C SER A 241 -18.11 -13.97 -7.68
N HIS A 242 -16.98 -13.30 -7.95
CA HIS A 242 -16.67 -11.95 -7.49
C HIS A 242 -16.48 -10.93 -8.63
N PRO A 243 -17.53 -10.61 -9.40
CA PRO A 243 -17.41 -9.74 -10.57
C PRO A 243 -16.89 -8.34 -10.24
N LEU A 244 -17.19 -7.79 -9.07
CA LEU A 244 -16.65 -6.50 -8.64
C LEU A 244 -15.12 -6.56 -8.38
N ALA A 245 -14.63 -7.67 -7.83
CA ALA A 245 -13.17 -7.86 -7.68
C ALA A 245 -12.49 -7.96 -9.04
N ILE A 246 -13.12 -8.62 -10.02
CA ILE A 246 -12.58 -8.71 -11.39
C ILE A 246 -12.45 -7.30 -12.00
N LEU A 247 -13.44 -6.42 -11.84
CA LEU A 247 -13.36 -5.02 -12.31
C LEU A 247 -12.18 -4.26 -11.69
N VAL A 248 -11.99 -4.39 -10.38
CA VAL A 248 -10.85 -3.79 -9.67
C VAL A 248 -9.53 -4.32 -10.21
N LEU A 249 -9.42 -5.62 -10.43
CA LEU A 249 -8.25 -6.27 -11.00
C LEU A 249 -7.99 -5.83 -12.45
N MET A 250 -9.02 -5.74 -13.28
CA MET A 250 -8.91 -5.21 -14.65
C MET A 250 -8.31 -3.80 -14.66
N ARG A 251 -8.79 -2.93 -13.76
CA ARG A 251 -8.25 -1.56 -13.60
C ARG A 251 -6.78 -1.57 -13.17
N SER A 252 -6.41 -2.47 -12.26
CA SER A 252 -5.03 -2.63 -11.83
C SER A 252 -4.11 -3.16 -12.94
N MET A 253 -4.59 -4.13 -13.74
CA MET A 253 -3.85 -4.63 -14.91
C MET A 253 -3.61 -3.53 -15.95
N PHE A 254 -4.59 -2.66 -16.18
CA PHE A 254 -4.40 -1.48 -17.03
C PHE A 254 -3.29 -0.58 -16.48
N ASN A 255 -3.30 -0.25 -15.19
CA ASN A 255 -2.28 0.60 -14.57
C ASN A 255 -0.87 0.00 -14.68
N TRP A 256 -0.75 -1.32 -14.60
CA TRP A 256 0.52 -2.05 -14.75
C TRP A 256 0.86 -2.40 -16.21
N ARG A 257 0.06 -1.92 -17.18
CA ARG A 257 0.24 -2.18 -18.62
C ARG A 257 0.19 -3.67 -18.99
N ASN A 258 -0.45 -4.49 -18.15
CA ASN A 258 -0.67 -5.90 -18.44
C ASN A 258 -2.01 -6.10 -19.19
N ILE A 259 -2.06 -5.60 -20.42
CA ILE A 259 -3.27 -5.63 -21.25
C ILE A 259 -3.74 -7.06 -21.56
N PRO A 260 -2.86 -8.04 -21.84
CA PRO A 260 -3.33 -9.42 -22.06
C PRO A 260 -4.13 -9.97 -20.88
N LYS A 261 -3.65 -9.81 -19.65
CA LYS A 261 -4.37 -10.28 -18.43
C LYS A 261 -5.65 -9.48 -18.18
N MET A 262 -5.66 -8.18 -18.48
CA MET A 262 -6.87 -7.37 -18.43
C MET A 262 -7.96 -7.91 -19.35
N LEU A 263 -7.61 -8.30 -20.59
CA LEU A 263 -8.56 -8.85 -21.55
C LEU A 263 -9.05 -10.25 -21.15
N GLU A 264 -8.18 -11.09 -20.60
CA GLU A 264 -8.57 -12.39 -20.02
C GLU A 264 -9.61 -12.22 -18.91
N LEU A 265 -9.36 -11.29 -17.97
CA LEU A 265 -10.29 -10.97 -16.89
C LEU A 265 -11.61 -10.41 -17.41
N LYS A 266 -11.59 -9.61 -18.48
CA LYS A 266 -12.81 -9.13 -19.13
C LYS A 266 -13.67 -10.28 -19.67
N GLU A 267 -13.08 -11.24 -20.38
CA GLU A 267 -13.83 -12.39 -20.91
C GLU A 267 -14.41 -13.24 -19.76
N LEU A 268 -13.64 -13.47 -18.70
CA LEU A 268 -14.12 -14.13 -17.49
C LEU A 268 -15.32 -13.37 -16.87
N LEU A 269 -15.22 -12.04 -16.75
CA LEU A 269 -16.29 -11.20 -16.22
C LEU A 269 -17.58 -11.31 -17.05
N LEU A 270 -17.47 -11.18 -18.39
CA LEU A 270 -18.63 -11.23 -19.26
C LEU A 270 -19.31 -12.61 -19.24
N THR A 271 -18.53 -13.68 -19.17
CA THR A 271 -19.04 -15.04 -19.00
C THR A 271 -19.76 -15.17 -17.65
N ALA A 272 -19.12 -14.75 -16.55
CA ALA A 272 -19.70 -14.81 -15.22
C ALA A 272 -21.02 -14.02 -15.11
N ILE A 273 -21.10 -12.83 -15.71
CA ILE A 273 -22.32 -12.02 -15.76
C ILE A 273 -23.44 -12.74 -16.55
N SER A 274 -23.11 -13.38 -17.67
CA SER A 274 -24.11 -14.06 -18.51
C SER A 274 -24.70 -15.29 -17.82
N GLU A 275 -23.86 -16.08 -17.17
CA GLU A 275 -24.21 -17.34 -16.51
C GLU A 275 -24.87 -17.15 -15.15
N ASN A 276 -24.60 -16.04 -14.45
CA ASN A 276 -25.15 -15.79 -13.14
C ASN A 276 -26.64 -15.41 -13.20
N THR A 277 -27.50 -16.35 -12.83
CA THR A 277 -28.96 -16.17 -12.80
C THR A 277 -29.46 -15.41 -11.56
N ALA A 278 -28.61 -15.26 -10.52
CA ALA A 278 -28.98 -14.56 -9.30
C ALA A 278 -28.88 -13.02 -9.45
N LEU A 279 -28.11 -12.53 -10.44
CA LEU A 279 -27.98 -11.10 -10.70
C LEU A 279 -29.23 -10.59 -11.45
N SER A 280 -29.79 -9.50 -10.97
CA SER A 280 -30.83 -8.74 -11.67
C SER A 280 -30.32 -8.14 -12.98
N ALA A 281 -31.23 -7.76 -13.86
CA ALA A 281 -30.89 -7.09 -15.10
C ALA A 281 -30.10 -5.77 -14.87
N GLN A 282 -30.43 -5.05 -13.81
CA GLN A 282 -29.75 -3.81 -13.44
C GLN A 282 -28.32 -4.07 -12.93
N GLU A 283 -28.12 -5.05 -12.06
CA GLU A 283 -26.78 -5.43 -11.59
C GLU A 283 -25.89 -5.90 -12.74
N LYS A 284 -26.44 -6.67 -13.69
CA LYS A 284 -25.73 -7.05 -14.92
C LYS A 284 -25.37 -5.83 -15.78
N GLY A 285 -26.27 -4.85 -15.86
CA GLY A 285 -26.04 -3.57 -16.53
C GLY A 285 -24.93 -2.77 -15.86
N ASP A 286 -24.97 -2.65 -14.54
CA ASP A 286 -23.93 -1.95 -13.77
C ASP A 286 -22.52 -2.55 -13.98
N LEU A 287 -22.42 -3.88 -13.96
CA LEU A 287 -21.15 -4.57 -14.16
C LEU A 287 -20.62 -4.44 -15.62
N ARG A 288 -21.51 -4.56 -16.62
CA ARG A 288 -21.14 -4.36 -18.04
C ARG A 288 -20.74 -2.92 -18.30
N GLY A 289 -21.51 -1.96 -17.78
CA GLY A 289 -21.21 -0.55 -17.91
C GLY A 289 -19.88 -0.17 -17.30
N GLU A 290 -19.56 -0.69 -16.11
CA GLU A 290 -18.27 -0.45 -15.49
C GLU A 290 -17.12 -1.14 -16.25
N CYS A 291 -17.36 -2.30 -16.87
CA CYS A 291 -16.43 -2.93 -17.79
C CYS A 291 -16.16 -2.03 -19.01
N ASP A 292 -17.21 -1.48 -19.65
CA ASP A 292 -17.06 -0.53 -20.76
C ASP A 292 -16.26 0.71 -20.33
N LEU A 293 -16.52 1.23 -19.14
CA LEU A 293 -15.77 2.35 -18.57
C LEU A 293 -14.28 2.03 -18.47
N ILE A 294 -13.90 0.86 -17.92
CA ILE A 294 -12.50 0.45 -17.79
C ILE A 294 -11.88 0.25 -19.19
N MET A 295 -12.63 -0.34 -20.13
CA MET A 295 -12.17 -0.53 -21.51
C MET A 295 -11.94 0.78 -22.25
N SER A 296 -12.64 1.86 -21.88
CA SER A 296 -12.45 3.18 -22.47
C SER A 296 -11.03 3.73 -22.27
N PHE A 297 -10.34 3.29 -21.23
CA PHE A 297 -8.95 3.70 -20.97
C PHE A 297 -7.96 3.20 -22.03
N LEU A 298 -8.28 2.13 -22.74
CA LEU A 298 -7.47 1.68 -23.88
C LEU A 298 -7.63 2.60 -25.09
N CYS A 299 -8.69 3.41 -25.13
CA CYS A 299 -9.01 4.34 -26.19
C CYS A 299 -8.70 5.80 -25.83
N TYR A 300 -7.84 6.04 -24.82
CA TYR A 300 -7.59 7.39 -24.28
C TYR A 300 -7.11 8.42 -25.33
N ASN A 301 -6.53 7.99 -26.42
CA ASN A 301 -6.08 8.82 -27.53
C ASN A 301 -7.03 8.82 -28.75
N ASP A 302 -8.22 8.26 -28.60
CA ASP A 302 -9.31 8.29 -29.58
C ASP A 302 -10.57 8.71 -28.83
N ILE A 303 -10.82 10.03 -28.81
CA ILE A 303 -11.94 10.62 -28.07
C ILE A 303 -13.28 10.05 -28.52
N SER A 304 -13.45 9.75 -29.80
CA SER A 304 -14.70 9.22 -30.35
C SER A 304 -14.94 7.76 -29.90
N ALA A 305 -13.89 6.93 -29.86
CA ALA A 305 -13.99 5.57 -29.33
C ALA A 305 -14.26 5.60 -27.81
N MET A 306 -13.57 6.46 -27.08
CA MET A 306 -13.77 6.65 -25.65
C MET A 306 -15.20 7.12 -25.35
N SER A 307 -15.71 8.09 -26.08
CA SER A 307 -17.05 8.64 -25.95
C SER A 307 -18.13 7.57 -26.13
N ARG A 308 -18.02 6.70 -27.12
CA ARG A 308 -18.97 5.59 -27.32
C ARG A 308 -19.05 4.70 -26.08
N LEU A 309 -17.90 4.37 -25.47
CA LEU A 309 -17.85 3.55 -24.27
C LEU A 309 -18.38 4.28 -23.02
N HIS A 310 -18.10 5.58 -22.87
CA HIS A 310 -18.66 6.37 -21.77
C HIS A 310 -20.20 6.49 -21.87
N ARG A 311 -20.75 6.70 -23.08
CA ARG A 311 -22.20 6.73 -23.29
C ARG A 311 -22.83 5.36 -23.02
N SER A 312 -22.20 4.26 -23.47
CA SER A 312 -22.63 2.89 -23.19
C SER A 312 -22.64 2.63 -21.68
N ALA A 313 -21.56 2.96 -20.99
CA ALA A 313 -21.44 2.79 -19.56
C ALA A 313 -22.51 3.61 -18.80
N SER A 314 -22.66 4.90 -19.15
CA SER A 314 -23.64 5.81 -18.52
C SER A 314 -25.10 5.39 -18.72
N ALA A 315 -25.41 4.74 -19.85
CA ALA A 315 -26.74 4.22 -20.13
C ALA A 315 -27.07 2.95 -19.33
N GLN A 316 -26.07 2.13 -19.03
CA GLN A 316 -26.24 0.86 -18.32
C GLN A 316 -26.15 1.00 -16.78
N MET A 317 -25.32 1.93 -16.28
CA MET A 317 -25.02 2.04 -14.85
C MET A 317 -26.03 2.86 -14.08
N SER A 318 -26.52 2.30 -12.98
CA SER A 318 -27.36 2.99 -11.98
C SER A 318 -26.57 3.48 -10.77
N ARG A 319 -25.34 3.00 -10.58
CA ARG A 319 -24.44 3.36 -9.49
C ARG A 319 -23.12 3.97 -10.00
N LYS A 320 -22.36 4.56 -9.09
CA LYS A 320 -21.00 4.99 -9.40
C LYS A 320 -20.06 3.78 -9.54
N ALA A 321 -19.05 3.93 -10.40
CA ALA A 321 -18.00 2.94 -10.54
C ALA A 321 -17.21 2.78 -9.24
N ILE A 322 -16.91 1.55 -8.86
CA ILE A 322 -16.06 1.25 -7.70
C ILE A 322 -14.58 1.25 -8.07
N SER A 323 -14.26 0.95 -9.32
CA SER A 323 -12.89 0.88 -9.83
C SER A 323 -12.24 2.25 -10.08
N ILE A 324 -13.01 3.34 -9.96
CA ILE A 324 -12.53 4.72 -10.16
C ILE A 324 -12.56 5.46 -8.82
N GLN A 325 -11.40 5.97 -8.42
CA GLN A 325 -11.26 6.79 -7.22
C GLN A 325 -11.28 8.26 -7.60
N SER A 326 -12.09 9.05 -6.92
CA SER A 326 -12.24 10.49 -7.19
C SER A 326 -10.93 11.28 -7.06
N GLY A 327 -10.02 10.87 -6.18
CA GLY A 327 -8.69 11.47 -6.00
C GLY A 327 -7.62 10.94 -6.95
N GLY A 328 -7.94 9.99 -7.83
CA GLY A 328 -7.01 9.42 -8.82
C GLY A 328 -6.63 10.42 -9.91
N GLY A 329 -5.54 10.14 -10.64
CA GLY A 329 -5.12 10.95 -11.78
C GLY A 329 -5.97 10.69 -13.01
N TRP A 330 -6.70 11.69 -13.49
CA TRP A 330 -7.48 11.59 -14.71
C TRP A 330 -6.61 11.61 -15.97
N THR A 331 -5.54 12.44 -15.96
CA THR A 331 -4.66 12.64 -17.14
C THR A 331 -3.51 11.64 -17.22
N PHE A 332 -3.49 10.58 -16.43
CA PHE A 332 -2.39 9.60 -16.37
C PHE A 332 -1.00 10.24 -16.17
N GLY A 333 -0.95 11.37 -15.46
CA GLY A 333 0.28 12.12 -15.21
C GLY A 333 0.66 13.12 -16.30
N SER A 334 -0.18 13.35 -17.32
CA SER A 334 0.00 14.47 -18.26
C SER A 334 -0.35 15.80 -17.57
N PRO A 335 0.43 16.87 -17.79
CA PRO A 335 0.07 18.20 -17.33
C PRO A 335 -0.94 18.91 -18.26
N SER A 336 -1.40 18.27 -19.32
CA SER A 336 -2.26 18.83 -20.35
C SER A 336 -3.31 17.84 -20.79
N VAL A 337 -4.56 18.27 -20.84
CA VAL A 337 -5.68 17.50 -21.35
C VAL A 337 -5.61 17.42 -22.87
N LEU A 338 -5.32 18.55 -23.52
CA LEU A 338 -5.24 18.62 -24.98
C LEU A 338 -4.15 17.69 -25.54
N MET A 339 -2.97 17.65 -24.90
CA MET A 339 -1.87 16.77 -25.32
C MET A 339 -2.23 15.27 -25.22
N MET A 340 -3.19 14.89 -24.40
CA MET A 340 -3.66 13.51 -24.32
C MET A 340 -4.47 13.11 -25.55
N PHE A 341 -5.31 13.98 -26.06
CA PHE A 341 -6.35 13.65 -27.04
C PHE A 341 -6.07 14.11 -28.46
N TYR A 342 -5.51 15.31 -28.63
CA TYR A 342 -5.23 15.84 -29.96
C TYR A 342 -4.20 15.01 -30.74
N ARG A 343 -4.61 14.43 -31.87
CA ARG A 343 -3.77 13.50 -32.64
C ARG A 343 -3.55 13.89 -34.09
N ALA A 344 -4.54 14.51 -34.73
CA ALA A 344 -4.48 14.79 -36.15
C ALA A 344 -4.73 16.27 -36.49
N PRO A 345 -3.93 16.87 -37.36
CA PRO A 345 -4.19 18.22 -37.86
C PRO A 345 -5.59 18.34 -38.48
N GLY A 346 -6.31 19.38 -38.09
CA GLY A 346 -7.67 19.64 -38.60
C GLY A 346 -8.79 19.06 -37.72
N GLU A 347 -8.51 18.11 -36.85
CA GLU A 347 -9.54 17.44 -36.03
C GLU A 347 -9.86 18.17 -34.72
N LEU A 348 -9.15 19.25 -34.37
CA LEU A 348 -9.26 19.91 -33.06
C LEU A 348 -10.70 20.29 -32.69
N GLN A 349 -11.47 20.84 -33.63
CA GLN A 349 -12.84 21.30 -33.33
C GLN A 349 -13.79 20.14 -33.11
N SER A 350 -13.66 19.05 -33.88
CA SER A 350 -14.45 17.83 -33.68
C SER A 350 -14.11 17.14 -32.36
N GLU A 351 -12.81 17.11 -31.98
CA GLU A 351 -12.36 16.56 -30.71
C GLU A 351 -12.86 17.37 -29.50
N LEU A 352 -12.83 18.71 -29.57
CA LEU A 352 -13.40 19.57 -28.52
C LEU A 352 -14.91 19.36 -28.37
N ALA A 353 -15.66 19.30 -29.47
CA ALA A 353 -17.08 19.02 -29.43
C ALA A 353 -17.39 17.65 -28.83
N GLU A 354 -16.66 16.62 -29.24
CA GLU A 354 -16.83 15.26 -28.69
C GLU A 354 -16.48 15.18 -27.19
N MET A 355 -15.47 15.95 -26.75
CA MET A 355 -15.10 16.05 -25.34
C MET A 355 -16.22 16.67 -24.50
N ASP A 356 -16.82 17.78 -25.01
CA ASP A 356 -17.94 18.43 -24.34
C ASP A 356 -19.14 17.50 -24.20
N GLU A 357 -19.42 16.66 -25.20
CA GLU A 357 -20.52 15.70 -25.16
C GLU A 357 -20.20 14.45 -24.31
N CYS A 358 -18.95 14.00 -24.29
CA CYS A 358 -18.50 12.79 -23.61
C CYS A 358 -18.46 12.94 -22.10
N MET A 359 -17.88 14.04 -21.59
CA MET A 359 -17.54 14.18 -20.19
C MET A 359 -18.73 14.16 -19.24
N PRO A 360 -19.91 14.71 -19.52
CA PRO A 360 -21.10 14.58 -18.67
C PRO A 360 -21.48 13.11 -18.41
N HIS A 361 -21.34 12.23 -19.40
CA HIS A 361 -21.60 10.80 -19.24
C HIS A 361 -20.60 10.15 -18.28
N TYR A 362 -19.33 10.52 -18.42
CA TYR A 362 -18.25 10.05 -17.55
C TYR A 362 -18.44 10.55 -16.10
N TYR A 363 -18.71 11.83 -15.89
CA TYR A 363 -18.92 12.42 -14.56
C TYR A 363 -20.05 11.77 -13.78
N LYS A 364 -21.15 11.48 -14.46
CA LYS A 364 -22.32 10.81 -13.87
C LYS A 364 -21.95 9.51 -13.16
N ILE A 365 -21.12 8.69 -13.80
CA ILE A 365 -20.79 7.33 -13.32
C ILE A 365 -19.51 7.25 -12.51
N THR A 366 -18.70 8.32 -12.46
CA THR A 366 -17.41 8.34 -11.73
C THR A 366 -17.40 9.27 -10.52
N GLY A 367 -18.54 9.92 -10.22
CA GLY A 367 -18.60 10.87 -9.11
C GLY A 367 -17.76 12.12 -9.36
N ASN A 368 -17.83 12.64 -10.57
CA ASN A 368 -17.15 13.87 -11.02
C ASN A 368 -15.61 13.75 -11.13
N HIS A 369 -15.06 12.54 -11.21
CA HIS A 369 -13.64 12.35 -11.46
C HIS A 369 -13.23 13.03 -12.78
N GLY A 370 -12.18 13.85 -12.77
CA GLY A 370 -11.72 14.61 -13.94
C GLY A 370 -12.60 15.81 -14.31
N GLN A 371 -13.52 16.25 -13.44
CA GLN A 371 -14.40 17.39 -13.71
C GLN A 371 -13.64 18.63 -14.13
N GLY A 372 -14.09 19.26 -15.22
CA GLY A 372 -13.43 20.41 -15.81
C GLY A 372 -12.45 20.09 -16.94
N ALA A 373 -12.23 18.81 -17.26
CA ALA A 373 -11.30 18.39 -18.31
C ALA A 373 -11.66 19.00 -19.68
N GLU A 374 -12.95 19.00 -20.07
CA GLU A 374 -13.44 19.62 -21.30
C GLU A 374 -13.16 21.11 -21.35
N THR A 375 -13.29 21.79 -20.22
CA THR A 375 -13.05 23.25 -20.12
C THR A 375 -11.55 23.55 -20.19
N ILE A 376 -10.70 22.75 -19.51
CA ILE A 376 -9.24 22.89 -19.63
C ILE A 376 -8.81 22.66 -21.07
N MET A 377 -9.35 21.62 -21.75
CA MET A 377 -8.99 21.34 -23.14
C MET A 377 -9.34 22.51 -24.08
N ARG A 378 -10.48 23.17 -23.89
CA ARG A 378 -10.84 24.40 -24.62
C ARG A 378 -9.89 25.54 -24.33
N ALA A 379 -9.55 25.75 -23.05
CA ALA A 379 -8.61 26.79 -22.65
C ALA A 379 -7.23 26.59 -23.27
N GLU A 380 -6.72 25.35 -23.29
CA GLU A 380 -5.45 25.00 -23.93
C GLU A 380 -5.49 25.18 -25.44
N ALA A 381 -6.58 24.81 -26.09
CA ALA A 381 -6.79 25.02 -27.53
C ALA A 381 -6.81 26.51 -27.90
N ALA A 382 -7.53 27.32 -27.14
CA ALA A 382 -7.56 28.76 -27.29
C ALA A 382 -6.16 29.40 -27.10
N PHE A 383 -5.41 28.94 -26.11
CA PHE A 383 -4.03 29.39 -25.87
C PHE A 383 -3.12 29.07 -27.05
N LEU A 384 -3.15 27.83 -27.58
CA LEU A 384 -2.31 27.48 -28.74
C LEU A 384 -2.71 28.18 -30.02
N GLN A 385 -3.94 28.65 -30.14
CA GLN A 385 -4.42 29.46 -31.26
C GLN A 385 -4.12 30.95 -31.09
N GLY A 386 -3.47 31.36 -30.00
CA GLY A 386 -3.18 32.76 -29.70
C GLY A 386 -4.38 33.57 -29.20
N ARG A 387 -5.51 32.96 -28.92
CA ARG A 387 -6.72 33.58 -28.37
C ARG A 387 -6.61 33.68 -26.84
N LEU A 388 -5.68 34.53 -26.36
CA LEU A 388 -5.27 34.58 -24.96
C LEU A 388 -6.41 34.96 -24.00
N THR A 389 -7.30 35.87 -24.42
CA THR A 389 -8.47 36.28 -23.63
C THR A 389 -9.47 35.13 -23.45
N ASP A 390 -9.75 34.41 -24.54
CA ASP A 390 -10.64 33.23 -24.47
C ASP A 390 -10.03 32.13 -23.61
N ALA A 391 -8.70 31.90 -23.76
CA ALA A 391 -7.98 30.92 -22.94
C ALA A 391 -8.06 31.26 -21.44
N HIS A 392 -7.97 32.53 -21.08
CA HIS A 392 -8.10 32.99 -19.70
C HIS A 392 -9.52 32.76 -19.14
N ILE A 393 -10.55 33.13 -19.91
CA ILE A 393 -11.97 32.95 -19.51
C ILE A 393 -12.29 31.48 -19.29
N GLU A 394 -11.88 30.61 -20.20
CA GLU A 394 -12.08 29.17 -20.06
C GLU A 394 -11.27 28.58 -18.89
N LEU A 395 -10.05 29.08 -18.64
CA LEU A 395 -9.24 28.66 -17.50
C LEU A 395 -9.88 29.04 -16.17
N GLU A 396 -10.39 30.27 -16.00
CA GLU A 396 -11.10 30.68 -14.80
C GLU A 396 -12.37 29.82 -14.57
N SER A 397 -13.10 29.53 -15.64
CA SER A 397 -14.23 28.60 -15.58
C SER A 397 -13.83 27.19 -15.14
N ALA A 398 -12.69 26.68 -15.64
CA ALA A 398 -12.16 25.38 -15.22
C ALA A 398 -11.75 25.37 -13.76
N CYS A 399 -11.01 26.38 -13.31
CA CYS A 399 -10.60 26.53 -11.92
C CYS A 399 -11.79 26.54 -10.95
N ALA A 400 -12.85 27.29 -11.30
CA ALA A 400 -14.06 27.34 -10.49
C ALA A 400 -14.75 25.98 -10.35
N ARG A 401 -14.75 25.15 -11.41
CA ARG A 401 -15.35 23.81 -11.38
C ARG A 401 -14.54 22.78 -10.58
N ILE A 402 -13.20 22.96 -10.55
CA ILE A 402 -12.28 21.98 -9.96
C ILE A 402 -12.12 22.20 -8.45
N GLN A 403 -12.23 23.43 -7.95
CA GLN A 403 -11.94 23.79 -6.55
C GLN A 403 -12.69 22.95 -5.49
N ASP A 404 -13.87 22.46 -5.80
CA ASP A 404 -14.72 21.74 -4.84
C ASP A 404 -14.44 20.23 -4.76
N ASN A 405 -13.57 19.65 -5.60
CA ASN A 405 -13.49 18.20 -5.80
C ASN A 405 -12.20 17.52 -5.32
N GLY A 406 -11.22 18.25 -4.76
CA GLY A 406 -9.97 17.66 -4.23
C GLY A 406 -9.07 16.99 -5.28
N GLN A 407 -9.24 17.30 -6.57
CA GLN A 407 -8.52 16.66 -7.68
C GLN A 407 -7.21 17.38 -8.01
N ALA A 408 -6.16 17.08 -7.23
CA ALA A 408 -4.84 17.70 -7.38
C ALA A 408 -4.29 17.65 -8.83
N ASN A 409 -4.55 16.57 -9.56
CA ASN A 409 -4.12 16.43 -10.96
C ASN A 409 -4.75 17.49 -11.87
N MET A 410 -6.05 17.73 -11.73
CA MET A 410 -6.76 18.73 -12.56
C MET A 410 -6.33 20.15 -12.20
N VAL A 411 -6.10 20.41 -10.91
CA VAL A 411 -5.53 21.68 -10.43
C VAL A 411 -4.16 21.93 -11.05
N LEU A 412 -3.28 20.91 -11.12
CA LEU A 412 -1.97 21.05 -11.77
C LEU A 412 -2.06 21.31 -13.27
N CYS A 413 -3.07 20.78 -13.97
CA CYS A 413 -3.31 21.13 -15.37
C CYS A 413 -3.70 22.62 -15.52
N CYS A 414 -4.55 23.13 -14.64
CA CYS A 414 -4.89 24.56 -14.62
C CYS A 414 -3.65 25.43 -14.32
N ASP A 415 -2.88 25.07 -13.29
CA ASP A 415 -1.66 25.79 -12.91
C ASP A 415 -0.67 25.83 -14.09
N PHE A 416 -0.48 24.70 -14.78
CA PHE A 416 0.43 24.63 -15.92
C PHE A 416 0.03 25.58 -17.05
N LEU A 417 -1.27 25.64 -17.35
CA LEU A 417 -1.77 26.58 -18.36
C LEU A 417 -1.67 28.04 -17.86
N ALA A 418 -2.04 28.31 -16.61
CA ALA A 418 -1.99 29.65 -16.01
C ALA A 418 -0.59 30.22 -16.02
N TRP A 419 0.41 29.46 -15.64
CA TRP A 419 1.79 29.92 -15.64
C TRP A 419 2.32 30.18 -17.06
N ARG A 420 1.91 29.38 -18.05
CA ARG A 420 2.22 29.64 -19.47
C ARG A 420 1.55 30.94 -19.97
N LEU A 421 0.26 31.14 -19.65
CA LEU A 421 -0.45 32.37 -19.99
C LEU A 421 0.21 33.61 -19.40
N SER A 422 0.71 33.53 -18.16
CA SER A 422 1.39 34.66 -17.50
C SER A 422 2.67 35.09 -18.18
N LEU A 423 3.26 34.27 -19.08
CA LEU A 423 4.44 34.68 -19.88
C LEU A 423 4.09 35.53 -21.09
N PHE A 424 2.84 35.44 -21.57
CA PHE A 424 2.40 36.11 -22.81
C PHE A 424 1.38 37.22 -22.58
N ALA A 425 0.80 37.27 -21.40
CA ALA A 425 -0.17 38.28 -21.01
C ALA A 425 0.14 38.76 -19.58
N GLU A 426 -0.10 40.04 -19.29
CA GLU A 426 0.03 40.62 -17.93
C GLU A 426 -1.09 40.10 -17.02
N MET A 427 -1.17 38.80 -16.88
CA MET A 427 -2.16 38.13 -16.06
C MET A 427 -1.54 37.67 -14.74
N LYS A 428 -2.17 38.05 -13.64
CA LYS A 428 -1.80 37.53 -12.31
C LYS A 428 -2.59 36.25 -12.03
N TYR A 429 -1.89 35.16 -11.83
CA TYR A 429 -2.49 33.96 -11.33
C TYR A 429 -2.40 33.89 -9.80
N HIS A 430 -3.44 33.41 -9.16
CA HIS A 430 -3.60 33.45 -7.70
C HIS A 430 -2.72 32.44 -6.94
N CYS A 431 -2.05 31.51 -7.63
CA CYS A 431 -1.19 30.52 -7.01
C CYS A 431 0.20 30.52 -7.65
N THR A 432 1.23 30.73 -6.85
CA THR A 432 2.62 30.62 -7.30
C THR A 432 3.10 29.16 -7.29
N LEU A 433 4.18 28.89 -8.04
CA LEU A 433 4.86 27.59 -8.01
C LEU A 433 5.22 27.15 -6.58
N ALA A 434 5.73 28.08 -5.76
CA ALA A 434 6.15 27.79 -4.39
C ALA A 434 4.96 27.45 -3.48
N GLU A 435 3.85 28.16 -3.61
CA GLU A 435 2.63 27.90 -2.84
C GLU A 435 2.05 26.53 -3.18
N ARG A 436 1.98 26.18 -4.47
CA ARG A 436 1.50 24.84 -4.90
C ARG A 436 2.41 23.73 -4.40
N HIS A 437 3.73 23.91 -4.45
CA HIS A 437 4.68 22.95 -3.91
C HIS A 437 4.46 22.72 -2.43
N ALA A 438 4.33 23.79 -1.64
CA ALA A 438 4.09 23.70 -0.20
C ALA A 438 2.76 23.01 0.13
N GLU A 439 1.73 23.19 -0.68
CA GLU A 439 0.45 22.52 -0.53
C GLU A 439 0.57 21.01 -0.79
N LEU A 440 1.21 20.62 -1.90
CA LEU A 440 1.43 19.21 -2.23
C LEU A 440 2.28 18.47 -1.20
N LEU A 441 3.28 19.16 -0.62
CA LEU A 441 4.06 18.60 0.49
C LEU A 441 3.19 18.37 1.74
N ARG A 442 2.30 19.29 2.07
CA ARG A 442 1.36 19.13 3.21
C ARG A 442 0.38 17.97 3.00
N GLN A 443 0.01 17.70 1.76
CA GLN A 443 -0.87 16.59 1.40
C GLN A 443 -0.14 15.23 1.35
N HIS A 444 1.19 15.19 1.54
CA HIS A 444 2.03 13.99 1.45
C HIS A 444 1.87 13.20 0.14
N ASN A 445 1.58 13.89 -0.97
CA ASN A 445 1.30 13.26 -2.25
C ASN A 445 2.52 13.25 -3.18
N ALA A 446 3.36 12.21 -3.05
CA ALA A 446 4.58 12.08 -3.83
C ALA A 446 4.34 12.00 -5.35
N SER A 447 3.23 11.41 -5.80
CA SER A 447 2.91 11.28 -7.23
C SER A 447 2.69 12.65 -7.88
N TRP A 448 1.98 13.53 -7.22
CA TRP A 448 1.71 14.88 -7.73
C TRP A 448 2.92 15.80 -7.59
N LEU A 449 3.80 15.58 -6.64
CA LEU A 449 5.09 16.28 -6.57
C LEU A 449 5.96 15.97 -7.79
N ASN A 450 5.96 14.75 -8.31
CA ASN A 450 6.69 14.42 -9.54
C ASN A 450 6.12 15.17 -10.75
N LEU A 451 4.80 15.24 -10.89
CA LEU A 451 4.17 16.03 -11.96
C LEU A 451 4.48 17.52 -11.79
N TRP A 452 4.39 18.05 -10.58
CA TRP A 452 4.76 19.44 -10.28
C TRP A 452 6.22 19.75 -10.66
N ASN A 453 7.16 18.85 -10.34
CA ASN A 453 8.58 19.01 -10.72
C ASN A 453 8.74 19.12 -12.24
N ALA A 454 8.02 18.30 -13.02
CA ALA A 454 8.06 18.37 -14.48
C ALA A 454 7.49 19.70 -15.00
N ILE A 455 6.37 20.16 -14.45
CA ILE A 455 5.75 21.44 -14.79
C ILE A 455 6.68 22.61 -14.45
N ALA A 456 7.28 22.60 -13.25
CA ALA A 456 8.19 23.65 -12.81
C ALA A 456 9.46 23.72 -13.67
N ALA A 457 10.05 22.55 -13.97
CA ALA A 457 11.22 22.49 -14.85
C ALA A 457 10.92 23.05 -16.25
N TYR A 458 9.77 22.70 -16.84
CA TYR A 458 9.34 23.25 -18.12
C TYR A 458 9.13 24.76 -18.05
N TYR A 459 8.45 25.25 -17.01
CA TYR A 459 8.21 26.70 -16.83
C TYR A 459 9.51 27.49 -16.67
N TYR A 460 10.46 27.01 -15.87
CA TYR A 460 11.77 27.66 -15.74
C TYR A 460 12.59 27.60 -17.01
N ALA A 461 12.50 26.52 -17.79
CA ALA A 461 13.12 26.45 -19.11
C ALA A 461 12.56 27.50 -20.07
N LEU A 462 11.26 27.78 -20.06
CA LEU A 462 10.65 28.87 -20.84
C LEU A 462 11.12 30.26 -20.40
N LEU A 463 11.47 30.44 -19.13
CA LEU A 463 12.04 31.66 -18.59
C LEU A 463 13.57 31.82 -18.86
N GLY A 464 14.20 30.80 -19.45
CA GLY A 464 15.65 30.76 -19.67
C GLY A 464 16.46 30.61 -18.37
N LYS A 465 15.91 29.99 -17.36
CA LYS A 465 16.53 29.76 -16.05
C LYS A 465 16.92 28.30 -15.82
#